data_cdb73e075cbb99e37dc8a6bd2cce3a20
#
_entry.id   cdb73e075cbb99e37dc8a6bd2cce3a20
#
_cell.length_a   1.000
_cell.length_b   1.000
_cell.length_c   1.000
_cell.angle_alpha   90.00
_cell.angle_beta   90.00
_cell.angle_gamma   90.00
#
_symmetry.space_group_name_H-M   'P 1'
#
loop_
_entity.id
_entity.type
_entity.pdbx_description
1 polymer ?
#
loop_
_entity_poly.entity_id
_entity_poly.type
_entity_poly.pdbx_seq_one_letter_code
_entity_poly.pdbx_strand_id
1 'polypeptide(L)'
;MDKSRDPDPFADVQQATRRHLRQHGCGAYTFEDGQALTMLSGWKRQQRVLELGTALGYTACCLAQGYALARVDTVEGDAEHVALAREQIARHGFTHRITVHHGQFDEILGQLKTGYDLAFFDGFAPPLSTILRVRDLLAIGGVLVCSNLQLGHGGTAQQLAHDLDDSRRWKAVASIELGRTAVRIKLRVE
;
A
#
# COMPACT_ATOMS: atom_id res chain seq x y z
N MET A 1 -20.67 3.34 24.88
CA MET A 1 -19.78 4.52 24.79
C MET A 1 -19.08 4.43 23.47
N ASP A 2 -19.60 5.13 22.49
CA ASP A 2 -18.98 5.27 21.17
C ASP A 2 -17.74 6.18 21.34
N LYS A 3 -16.57 5.59 21.32
CA LYS A 3 -15.33 6.39 21.24
C LYS A 3 -15.33 6.96 19.84
N SER A 4 -15.72 8.24 19.73
CA SER A 4 -15.55 9.02 18.51
C SER A 4 -14.09 8.81 18.03
N ARG A 5 -13.92 8.05 16.93
CA ARG A 5 -12.63 7.99 16.26
C ARG A 5 -12.27 9.42 15.86
N ASP A 6 -11.05 9.83 16.13
CA ASP A 6 -10.57 11.11 15.63
C ASP A 6 -10.82 11.19 14.12
N PRO A 7 -11.22 12.35 13.60
CA PRO A 7 -11.51 12.50 12.18
C PRO A 7 -10.26 12.13 11.37
N ASP A 8 -10.47 11.43 10.26
CA ASP A 8 -9.39 11.07 9.35
C ASP A 8 -8.77 12.37 8.76
N PRO A 9 -7.48 12.64 9.01
CA PRO A 9 -6.83 13.86 8.55
C PRO A 9 -6.73 13.98 7.04
N PHE A 10 -6.94 12.88 6.31
CA PHE A 10 -6.88 12.80 4.84
C PHE A 10 -8.23 12.44 4.20
N ALA A 11 -9.34 12.66 4.92
CA ALA A 11 -10.69 12.41 4.42
C ALA A 11 -11.00 13.17 3.12
N ASP A 12 -10.42 14.34 2.93
CA ASP A 12 -10.54 15.13 1.70
C ASP A 12 -9.90 14.44 0.51
N VAL A 13 -8.72 13.83 0.68
CA VAL A 13 -8.03 13.04 -0.36
C VAL A 13 -8.84 11.79 -0.69
N GLN A 14 -9.34 11.08 0.33
CA GLN A 14 -10.19 9.90 0.14
C GLN A 14 -11.47 10.26 -0.64
N GLN A 15 -12.13 11.37 -0.29
CA GLN A 15 -13.31 11.85 -1.00
C GLN A 15 -12.99 12.29 -2.43
N ALA A 16 -11.85 12.94 -2.66
CA ALA A 16 -11.38 13.31 -3.99
C ALA A 16 -11.16 12.06 -4.85
N THR A 17 -10.51 11.03 -4.32
CA THR A 17 -10.30 9.73 -4.99
C THR A 17 -11.62 9.09 -5.39
N ARG A 18 -12.58 9.00 -4.46
CA ARG A 18 -13.92 8.44 -4.73
C ARG A 18 -14.69 9.25 -5.79
N ARG A 19 -14.55 10.58 -5.77
CA ARG A 19 -15.18 11.45 -6.77
C ARG A 19 -14.57 11.24 -8.15
N HIS A 20 -13.25 11.20 -8.23
CA HIS A 20 -12.51 10.97 -9.47
C HIS A 20 -12.89 9.60 -10.08
N LEU A 21 -12.91 8.53 -9.28
CA LEU A 21 -13.37 7.20 -9.72
C LEU A 21 -14.78 7.25 -10.34
N ARG A 22 -15.73 7.94 -9.67
CA ARG A 22 -17.11 8.03 -10.18
C ARG A 22 -17.23 8.84 -11.47
N GLN A 23 -16.40 9.87 -11.65
CA GLN A 23 -16.42 10.74 -12.81
C GLN A 23 -15.77 10.12 -14.04
N HIS A 24 -14.71 9.37 -13.86
CA HIS A 24 -13.87 8.87 -14.94
C HIS A 24 -13.99 7.35 -15.16
N GLY A 25 -14.62 6.61 -14.24
CA GLY A 25 -14.73 5.14 -14.32
C GLY A 25 -13.37 4.44 -14.32
N CYS A 26 -12.35 5.09 -13.75
CA CYS A 26 -10.96 4.60 -13.74
C CYS A 26 -10.71 3.61 -12.60
N GLY A 27 -9.44 3.17 -12.44
CA GLY A 27 -9.00 2.25 -11.38
C GLY A 27 -8.61 2.93 -10.06
N ALA A 28 -8.96 4.21 -9.83
CA ALA A 28 -8.62 4.95 -8.62
C ALA A 28 -9.49 4.52 -7.43
N TYR A 29 -9.26 3.32 -6.93
CA TYR A 29 -9.89 2.85 -5.69
C TYR A 29 -9.18 3.44 -4.47
N THR A 30 -9.82 3.39 -3.30
CA THR A 30 -9.23 3.85 -2.05
C THR A 30 -9.46 2.83 -0.95
N PHE A 31 -8.46 2.64 -0.11
CA PHE A 31 -8.56 1.80 1.07
C PHE A 31 -9.51 2.43 2.10
N GLU A 32 -10.30 1.61 2.80
CA GLU A 32 -11.37 2.14 3.67
C GLU A 32 -10.86 2.58 5.05
N ASP A 33 -9.82 1.95 5.59
CA ASP A 33 -9.32 2.19 6.95
C ASP A 33 -7.88 2.74 6.94
N GLY A 34 -7.74 4.03 6.61
CA GLY A 34 -6.45 4.72 6.63
C GLY A 34 -5.83 4.83 8.03
N GLN A 35 -6.65 4.84 9.09
CA GLN A 35 -6.14 4.82 10.47
C GLN A 35 -5.37 3.52 10.75
N ALA A 36 -5.85 2.37 10.26
CA ALA A 36 -5.13 1.11 10.41
C ALA A 36 -3.76 1.15 9.75
N LEU A 37 -3.64 1.78 8.56
CA LEU A 37 -2.35 1.97 7.89
C LEU A 37 -1.42 2.91 8.65
N THR A 38 -1.95 4.00 9.19
CA THR A 38 -1.21 4.94 10.04
C THR A 38 -0.66 4.22 11.28
N MET A 39 -1.49 3.45 11.98
CA MET A 39 -1.07 2.67 13.14
C MET A 39 -0.02 1.61 12.79
N LEU A 40 -0.20 0.93 11.66
CA LEU A 40 0.72 -0.11 11.19
C LEU A 40 2.10 0.47 10.85
N SER A 41 2.14 1.60 10.13
CA SER A 41 3.38 2.30 9.82
C SER A 41 4.08 2.82 11.09
N GLY A 42 3.31 3.24 12.09
CA GLY A 42 3.84 3.69 13.39
C GLY A 42 4.33 2.56 14.30
N TRP A 43 3.76 1.36 14.18
CA TRP A 43 3.95 0.26 15.12
C TRP A 43 5.41 -0.13 15.36
N LYS A 44 6.24 -0.22 14.32
CA LYS A 44 7.66 -0.52 14.42
C LYS A 44 8.56 0.67 14.04
N ARG A 45 8.00 1.88 13.98
CA ARG A 45 8.70 3.07 13.49
C ARG A 45 9.27 2.83 12.09
N GLN A 46 8.42 2.37 11.19
CA GLN A 46 8.79 2.04 9.81
C GLN A 46 9.37 3.26 9.10
N GLN A 47 10.64 3.20 8.72
CA GLN A 47 11.33 4.34 8.11
C GLN A 47 11.24 4.33 6.59
N ARG A 48 11.34 3.15 5.97
CA ARG A 48 11.24 2.98 4.54
C ARG A 48 9.99 2.17 4.19
N VAL A 49 9.07 2.81 3.53
CA VAL A 49 7.77 2.23 3.17
C VAL A 49 7.64 2.19 1.66
N LEU A 50 7.24 1.06 1.11
CA LEU A 50 6.90 0.88 -0.29
C LEU A 50 5.39 0.71 -0.42
N GLU A 51 4.78 1.41 -1.37
CA GLU A 51 3.37 1.26 -1.71
C GLU A 51 3.23 0.96 -3.20
N LEU A 52 2.35 0.02 -3.54
CA LEU A 52 1.97 -0.28 -4.91
C LEU A 52 0.49 0.01 -5.11
N GLY A 53 0.21 1.01 -5.96
CA GLY A 53 -1.12 1.58 -6.16
C GLY A 53 -1.31 2.87 -5.37
N THR A 54 -0.96 4.01 -5.98
CA THR A 54 -1.03 5.34 -5.34
C THR A 54 -2.43 5.94 -5.44
N ALA A 55 -3.12 5.73 -6.57
CA ALA A 55 -4.30 6.50 -6.94
C ALA A 55 -4.07 8.01 -6.71
N LEU A 56 -4.86 8.69 -5.89
CA LEU A 56 -4.67 10.11 -5.57
C LEU A 56 -3.85 10.36 -4.28
N GLY A 57 -3.20 9.33 -3.70
CA GLY A 57 -2.23 9.48 -2.63
C GLY A 57 -2.77 9.38 -1.21
N TYR A 58 -4.01 8.96 -1.01
CA TYR A 58 -4.62 8.83 0.33
C TYR A 58 -3.83 7.90 1.25
N THR A 59 -3.59 6.67 0.81
CA THR A 59 -2.89 5.64 1.58
C THR A 59 -1.42 5.99 1.79
N ALA A 60 -0.77 6.61 0.79
CA ALA A 60 0.60 7.13 0.94
C ALA A 60 0.70 8.17 2.07
N CYS A 61 -0.27 9.09 2.18
CA CYS A 61 -0.34 10.07 3.26
C CYS A 61 -0.54 9.40 4.62
N CYS A 62 -1.44 8.40 4.72
CA CYS A 62 -1.66 7.62 5.94
C CYS A 62 -0.38 6.90 6.39
N LEU A 63 0.34 6.26 5.47
CA LEU A 63 1.60 5.57 5.74
C LEU A 63 2.69 6.54 6.21
N ALA A 64 2.80 7.72 5.57
CA ALA A 64 3.76 8.75 5.98
C ALA A 64 3.42 9.36 7.34
N GLN A 65 2.14 9.45 7.70
CA GLN A 65 1.68 10.02 8.98
C GLN A 65 2.06 9.15 10.17
N GLY A 66 2.11 7.84 10.02
CA GLY A 66 2.31 6.89 11.12
C GLY A 66 3.64 7.06 11.86
N TYR A 67 4.69 7.52 11.16
CA TYR A 67 5.98 7.81 11.77
C TYR A 67 6.63 9.05 11.15
N ALA A 68 7.08 9.98 11.98
CA ALA A 68 7.61 11.28 11.50
C ALA A 68 8.84 11.16 10.57
N LEU A 69 9.63 10.09 10.70
CA LEU A 69 10.79 9.82 9.85
C LEU A 69 10.48 8.90 8.67
N ALA A 70 9.25 8.45 8.49
CA ALA A 70 8.86 7.59 7.38
C ALA A 70 9.12 8.27 6.03
N ARG A 71 9.72 7.52 5.11
CA ARG A 71 9.88 7.83 3.70
C ARG A 71 9.09 6.81 2.90
N VAL A 72 8.17 7.27 2.09
CA VAL A 72 7.28 6.43 1.29
C VAL A 72 7.68 6.55 -0.17
N ASP A 73 8.02 5.43 -0.79
CA ASP A 73 8.07 5.27 -2.24
C ASP A 73 6.75 4.65 -2.68
N THR A 74 5.97 5.34 -3.51
CA THR A 74 4.69 4.84 -4.02
C THR A 74 4.70 4.79 -5.54
N VAL A 75 4.12 3.74 -6.12
CA VAL A 75 4.16 3.46 -7.57
C VAL A 75 2.77 3.56 -8.18
N GLU A 76 2.65 4.30 -9.28
CA GLU A 76 1.40 4.53 -10.01
C GLU A 76 1.64 4.46 -11.53
N GLY A 77 0.81 3.71 -12.23
CA GLY A 77 0.90 3.54 -13.68
C GLY A 77 0.19 4.62 -14.49
N ASP A 78 -0.80 5.29 -13.91
CA ASP A 78 -1.59 6.32 -14.60
C ASP A 78 -1.00 7.71 -14.39
N ALA A 79 -0.66 8.40 -15.48
CA ALA A 79 -0.03 9.72 -15.43
C ALA A 79 -0.92 10.80 -14.80
N GLU A 80 -2.24 10.73 -14.98
CA GLU A 80 -3.18 11.67 -14.38
C GLU A 80 -3.26 11.46 -12.86
N HIS A 81 -3.36 10.19 -12.42
CA HIS A 81 -3.31 9.86 -10.99
C HIS A 81 -2.01 10.32 -10.33
N VAL A 82 -0.86 10.12 -11.00
CA VAL A 82 0.44 10.62 -10.53
C VAL A 82 0.43 12.13 -10.31
N ALA A 83 -0.10 12.90 -11.27
CA ALA A 83 -0.18 14.35 -11.15
C ALA A 83 -1.08 14.77 -9.97
N LEU A 84 -2.27 14.18 -9.86
CA LEU A 84 -3.22 14.45 -8.79
C LEU A 84 -2.67 14.02 -7.41
N ALA A 85 -2.00 12.87 -7.33
CA ALA A 85 -1.37 12.40 -6.09
C ALA A 85 -0.30 13.38 -5.61
N ARG A 86 0.58 13.85 -6.50
CA ARG A 86 1.61 14.84 -6.15
C ARG A 86 1.02 16.14 -5.64
N GLU A 87 -0.09 16.59 -6.21
CA GLU A 87 -0.82 17.78 -5.73
C GLU A 87 -1.36 17.56 -4.30
N GLN A 88 -2.06 16.44 -4.04
CA GLN A 88 -2.58 16.14 -2.72
C GLN A 88 -1.47 15.98 -1.67
N ILE A 89 -0.42 15.26 -2.00
CA ILE A 89 0.76 15.08 -1.16
C ILE A 89 1.40 16.41 -0.79
N ALA A 90 1.51 17.35 -1.75
CA ALA A 90 2.03 18.68 -1.51
C ALA A 90 1.13 19.49 -0.60
N ARG A 91 -0.19 19.47 -0.79
CA ARG A 91 -1.18 20.15 0.05
C ARG A 91 -1.12 19.72 1.51
N HIS A 92 -0.84 18.44 1.76
CA HIS A 92 -0.68 17.87 3.09
C HIS A 92 0.75 17.96 3.65
N GLY A 93 1.68 18.62 2.95
CA GLY A 93 3.04 18.87 3.43
C GLY A 93 4.00 17.67 3.39
N PHE A 94 3.68 16.64 2.60
CA PHE A 94 4.48 15.41 2.53
C PHE A 94 5.46 15.34 1.36
N THR A 95 5.64 16.41 0.58
CA THR A 95 6.52 16.43 -0.61
C THR A 95 7.95 15.91 -0.34
N HIS A 96 8.48 16.15 0.86
CA HIS A 96 9.83 15.69 1.23
C HIS A 96 9.88 14.27 1.81
N ARG A 97 8.72 13.63 1.97
CA ARG A 97 8.60 12.30 2.60
C ARG A 97 7.97 11.25 1.71
N ILE A 98 7.26 11.65 0.66
CA ILE A 98 6.59 10.75 -0.28
C ILE A 98 7.13 11.01 -1.68
N THR A 99 7.64 9.97 -2.33
CA THR A 99 8.07 9.98 -3.73
C THR A 99 7.08 9.18 -4.56
N VAL A 100 6.43 9.81 -5.52
CA VAL A 100 5.52 9.14 -6.47
C VAL A 100 6.30 8.78 -7.72
N HIS A 101 6.50 7.48 -7.93
CA HIS A 101 7.13 6.91 -9.12
C HIS A 101 6.06 6.62 -10.17
N HIS A 102 6.22 7.19 -11.36
CA HIS A 102 5.34 6.92 -12.51
C HIS A 102 5.88 5.75 -13.32
N GLY A 103 5.13 4.67 -13.45
CA GLY A 103 5.48 3.51 -14.26
C GLY A 103 4.78 2.24 -13.83
N GLN A 104 5.05 1.17 -14.56
CA GLN A 104 4.53 -0.15 -14.22
C GLN A 104 5.28 -0.74 -13.03
N PHE A 105 4.59 -1.54 -12.21
CA PHE A 105 5.17 -2.10 -10.98
C PHE A 105 6.49 -2.84 -11.25
N ASP A 106 6.52 -3.75 -12.21
CA ASP A 106 7.71 -4.57 -12.49
C ASP A 106 8.91 -3.73 -12.95
N GLU A 107 8.67 -2.65 -13.67
CA GLU A 107 9.70 -1.71 -14.11
C GLU A 107 10.28 -0.94 -12.91
N ILE A 108 9.42 -0.29 -12.15
CA ILE A 108 9.85 0.56 -11.02
C ILE A 108 10.49 -0.28 -9.92
N LEU A 109 9.90 -1.44 -9.56
CA LEU A 109 10.48 -2.33 -8.54
C LEU A 109 11.91 -2.79 -8.90
N GLY A 110 12.23 -2.92 -10.20
CA GLY A 110 13.58 -3.24 -10.66
C GLY A 110 14.62 -2.14 -10.42
N GLN A 111 14.18 -0.90 -10.18
CA GLN A 111 15.05 0.28 -9.98
C GLN A 111 15.21 0.64 -8.49
N LEU A 112 14.34 0.11 -7.62
CA LEU A 112 14.35 0.44 -6.20
C LEU A 112 15.44 -0.34 -5.45
N LYS A 113 15.96 0.28 -4.40
CA LYS A 113 16.93 -0.35 -3.50
C LYS A 113 16.24 -1.16 -2.42
N THR A 114 16.80 -2.29 -2.04
CA THR A 114 16.33 -3.14 -0.95
C THR A 114 16.34 -2.43 0.42
N GLY A 115 15.67 -3.03 1.41
CA GLY A 115 15.69 -2.57 2.80
C GLY A 115 14.43 -1.77 3.18
N TYR A 116 13.27 -2.09 2.59
CA TYR A 116 11.99 -1.55 3.06
C TYR A 116 11.54 -2.27 4.34
N ASP A 117 11.05 -1.49 5.29
CA ASP A 117 10.51 -2.00 6.55
C ASP A 117 9.07 -2.46 6.41
N LEU A 118 8.34 -1.82 5.49
CA LEU A 118 6.93 -2.09 5.19
C LEU A 118 6.70 -2.01 3.69
N ALA A 119 5.95 -2.95 3.15
CA ALA A 119 5.37 -2.86 1.81
C ALA A 119 3.84 -3.01 1.91
N PHE A 120 3.12 -2.09 1.29
CA PHE A 120 1.66 -2.12 1.16
C PHE A 120 1.27 -2.29 -0.29
N PHE A 121 0.54 -3.35 -0.59
CA PHE A 121 -0.01 -3.60 -1.90
C PHE A 121 -1.52 -3.35 -1.88
N ASP A 122 -1.97 -2.35 -2.63
CA ASP A 122 -3.39 -1.97 -2.79
C ASP A 122 -3.86 -2.01 -4.26
N GLY A 123 -3.12 -2.65 -5.13
CA GLY A 123 -3.52 -2.84 -6.53
C GLY A 123 -4.51 -4.02 -6.70
N PHE A 124 -4.88 -4.28 -7.95
CA PHE A 124 -5.53 -5.55 -8.31
C PHE A 124 -4.59 -6.71 -7.97
N ALA A 125 -5.16 -7.90 -7.73
CA ALA A 125 -4.38 -9.08 -7.39
C ALA A 125 -3.15 -9.23 -8.30
N PRO A 126 -1.93 -9.08 -7.75
CA PRO A 126 -0.74 -9.02 -8.57
C PRO A 126 -0.39 -10.41 -9.09
N PRO A 127 0.36 -10.51 -10.18
CA PRO A 127 1.08 -11.72 -10.50
C PRO A 127 2.03 -12.07 -9.35
N LEU A 128 2.25 -13.36 -9.12
CA LEU A 128 3.17 -13.84 -8.08
C LEU A 128 4.56 -13.21 -8.22
N SER A 129 5.04 -13.00 -9.46
CA SER A 129 6.32 -12.32 -9.73
C SER A 129 6.46 -10.97 -9.07
N THR A 130 5.40 -10.15 -9.06
CA THR A 130 5.41 -8.83 -8.42
C THR A 130 5.57 -8.97 -6.90
N ILE A 131 4.86 -9.90 -6.26
CA ILE A 131 4.98 -10.12 -4.80
C ILE A 131 6.35 -10.68 -4.44
N LEU A 132 6.94 -11.56 -5.26
CA LEU A 132 8.30 -12.04 -5.05
C LEU A 132 9.33 -10.89 -5.13
N ARG A 133 9.17 -9.96 -6.07
CA ARG A 133 10.02 -8.75 -6.14
C ARG A 133 9.84 -7.85 -4.92
N VAL A 134 8.61 -7.64 -4.47
CA VAL A 134 8.33 -6.88 -3.23
C VAL A 134 9.00 -7.55 -2.03
N ARG A 135 8.91 -8.88 -1.91
CA ARG A 135 9.62 -9.63 -0.86
C ARG A 135 11.12 -9.35 -0.90
N ASP A 136 11.74 -9.39 -2.08
CA ASP A 136 13.18 -9.19 -2.21
C ASP A 136 13.61 -7.74 -1.86
N LEU A 137 12.72 -6.78 -1.99
CA LEU A 137 12.93 -5.39 -1.59
C LEU A 137 12.75 -5.17 -0.07
N LEU A 138 11.92 -5.97 0.61
CA LEU A 138 11.74 -5.88 2.05
C LEU A 138 13.03 -6.27 2.79
N ALA A 139 13.30 -5.64 3.91
CA ALA A 139 14.28 -6.11 4.86
C ALA A 139 13.82 -7.43 5.51
N ILE A 140 14.74 -8.23 6.04
CA ILE A 140 14.39 -9.38 6.88
C ILE A 140 13.65 -8.84 8.11
N GLY A 141 12.50 -9.43 8.44
CA GLY A 141 11.58 -8.91 9.46
C GLY A 141 10.73 -7.74 8.98
N GLY A 142 10.85 -7.32 7.72
CA GLY A 142 9.97 -6.34 7.09
C GLY A 142 8.56 -6.89 6.91
N VAL A 143 7.58 -6.00 6.89
CA VAL A 143 6.15 -6.31 6.87
C VAL A 143 5.60 -6.17 5.45
N LEU A 144 4.94 -7.20 4.94
CA LEU A 144 4.07 -7.12 3.77
C LEU A 144 2.61 -7.02 4.22
N VAL A 145 1.92 -6.01 3.74
CA VAL A 145 0.46 -5.89 3.81
C VAL A 145 -0.08 -6.04 2.40
N CYS A 146 -0.82 -7.10 2.17
CA CYS A 146 -1.41 -7.36 0.86
C CYS A 146 -2.93 -7.30 0.99
N SER A 147 -3.54 -6.33 0.34
CA SER A 147 -4.99 -6.19 0.20
C SER A 147 -5.48 -6.79 -1.12
N ASN A 148 -6.79 -6.87 -1.28
CA ASN A 148 -7.43 -7.23 -2.55
C ASN A 148 -7.10 -8.63 -3.12
N LEU A 149 -6.62 -9.55 -2.29
CA LEU A 149 -6.27 -10.91 -2.71
C LEU A 149 -7.43 -11.68 -3.36
N GLN A 150 -8.67 -11.34 -2.99
CA GLN A 150 -9.88 -11.98 -3.52
C GLN A 150 -10.32 -11.41 -4.87
N LEU A 151 -9.72 -10.31 -5.35
CA LEU A 151 -10.07 -9.70 -6.62
C LEU A 151 -9.38 -10.38 -7.82
N GLY A 152 -8.49 -11.33 -7.58
CA GLY A 152 -7.82 -12.11 -8.62
C GLY A 152 -8.73 -13.20 -9.20
N HIS A 153 -8.73 -13.32 -10.52
CA HIS A 153 -9.43 -14.40 -11.21
C HIS A 153 -8.49 -15.57 -11.51
N GLY A 154 -8.96 -16.81 -11.24
CA GLY A 154 -8.29 -18.03 -11.65
C GLY A 154 -7.06 -18.43 -10.82
N GLY A 155 -6.14 -19.20 -11.42
CA GLY A 155 -5.01 -19.81 -10.74
C GLY A 155 -4.01 -18.84 -10.09
N THR A 156 -3.98 -17.57 -10.50
CA THR A 156 -3.06 -16.54 -9.97
C THR A 156 -3.33 -16.24 -8.49
N ALA A 157 -4.60 -16.10 -8.10
CA ALA A 157 -4.96 -15.87 -6.69
C ALA A 157 -4.59 -17.05 -5.80
N GLN A 158 -4.75 -18.29 -6.30
CA GLN A 158 -4.37 -19.50 -5.58
C GLN A 158 -2.86 -19.63 -5.42
N GLN A 159 -2.08 -19.32 -6.47
CA GLN A 159 -0.62 -19.32 -6.42
C GLN A 159 -0.10 -18.28 -5.43
N LEU A 160 -0.67 -17.10 -5.42
CA LEU A 160 -0.33 -16.04 -4.49
C LEU A 160 -0.66 -16.43 -3.04
N ALA A 161 -1.84 -16.98 -2.79
CA ALA A 161 -2.22 -17.48 -1.46
C ALA A 161 -1.26 -18.56 -0.99
N HIS A 162 -0.91 -19.51 -1.86
CA HIS A 162 0.04 -20.58 -1.56
C HIS A 162 1.44 -20.03 -1.20
N ASP A 163 1.96 -19.04 -1.94
CA ASP A 163 3.25 -18.41 -1.63
C ASP A 163 3.20 -17.66 -0.29
N LEU A 164 2.14 -16.90 -0.04
CA LEU A 164 1.95 -16.17 1.22
C LEU A 164 1.78 -17.09 2.43
N ASP A 165 1.43 -18.34 2.23
CA ASP A 165 1.33 -19.37 3.29
C ASP A 165 2.62 -20.21 3.43
N ASP A 166 3.63 -20.00 2.58
CA ASP A 166 4.95 -20.66 2.74
C ASP A 166 5.69 -20.11 3.96
N SER A 167 5.69 -20.90 5.04
CA SER A 167 6.31 -20.55 6.32
C SER A 167 7.84 -20.36 6.26
N ARG A 168 8.51 -20.83 5.21
CA ARG A 168 9.95 -20.59 4.97
C ARG A 168 10.20 -19.14 4.56
N ARG A 169 9.24 -18.51 3.91
CA ARG A 169 9.32 -17.14 3.36
C ARG A 169 8.63 -16.11 4.24
N TRP A 170 7.50 -16.50 4.81
CA TRP A 170 6.61 -15.61 5.51
C TRP A 170 6.17 -16.13 6.87
N LYS A 171 6.22 -15.27 7.88
CA LYS A 171 5.56 -15.49 9.14
C LYS A 171 4.24 -14.73 9.14
N ALA A 172 3.12 -15.42 9.34
CA ALA A 172 1.82 -14.79 9.46
C ALA A 172 1.76 -13.93 10.73
N VAL A 173 1.31 -12.69 10.59
CA VAL A 173 1.07 -11.77 11.72
C VAL A 173 -0.42 -11.65 11.97
N ALA A 174 -1.18 -11.33 10.93
CA ALA A 174 -2.63 -11.20 11.03
C ALA A 174 -3.28 -11.50 9.68
N SER A 175 -4.55 -11.86 9.75
CA SER A 175 -5.47 -11.90 8.62
C SER A 175 -6.71 -11.12 9.04
N ILE A 176 -7.02 -10.08 8.30
CA ILE A 176 -8.14 -9.19 8.61
C ILE A 176 -9.10 -9.25 7.44
N GLU A 177 -10.36 -9.58 7.71
CA GLU A 177 -11.41 -9.47 6.73
C GLU A 177 -12.14 -8.14 6.94
N LEU A 178 -12.00 -7.24 5.96
CA LEU A 178 -12.66 -5.94 5.94
C LEU A 178 -13.71 -5.95 4.82
N GLY A 179 -14.92 -6.37 5.14
CA GLY A 179 -16.02 -6.48 4.19
C GLY A 179 -15.69 -7.43 3.02
N ARG A 180 -15.54 -6.88 1.80
CA ARG A 180 -15.16 -7.66 0.60
C ARG A 180 -13.65 -7.77 0.40
N THR A 181 -12.85 -7.18 1.27
CA THR A 181 -11.39 -7.12 1.14
C THR A 181 -10.74 -7.99 2.20
N ALA A 182 -10.01 -9.01 1.79
CA ALA A 182 -9.15 -9.77 2.68
C ALA A 182 -7.76 -9.14 2.69
N VAL A 183 -7.27 -8.81 3.87
CA VAL A 183 -5.92 -8.27 4.09
C VAL A 183 -5.07 -9.34 4.75
N ARG A 184 -3.90 -9.60 4.20
CA ARG A 184 -2.88 -10.47 4.80
C ARG A 184 -1.71 -9.62 5.25
N ILE A 185 -1.31 -9.79 6.51
CA ILE A 185 -0.13 -9.17 7.09
C ILE A 185 0.90 -10.26 7.35
N LYS A 186 2.03 -10.16 6.68
CA LYS A 186 3.11 -11.16 6.70
C LYS A 186 4.43 -10.49 7.05
N LEU A 187 5.29 -11.19 7.80
CA LEU A 187 6.68 -10.79 8.03
C LEU A 187 7.58 -11.61 7.11
N ARG A 188 8.53 -10.95 6.46
CA ARG A 188 9.60 -11.64 5.70
C ARG A 188 10.53 -12.37 6.66
N VAL A 189 10.76 -13.66 6.42
CA VAL A 189 11.66 -14.52 7.22
C VAL A 189 13.04 -14.64 6.58
N GLU A 190 13.08 -14.82 5.25
CA GLU A 190 14.30 -14.94 4.43
C GLU A 190 14.29 -14.00 3.22
#